data_de0b5470affd0dce72b5b24014463073
#
_entry.id   de0b5470affd0dce72b5b24014463073
#
_cell.length_a   1.000
_cell.length_b   1.000
_cell.length_c   1.000
_cell.angle_alpha   90.00
_cell.angle_beta   90.00
_cell.angle_gamma   90.00
#
_symmetry.space_group_name_H-M   'P 1'
#
loop_
_entity.id
_entity.type
_entity.pdbx_description
1 polymer ?
#
loop_
_entity_poly.entity_id
_entity_poly.type
_entity_poly.pdbx_seq_one_letter_code
_entity_poly.pdbx_strand_id
1 'polypeptide(L)' 'MAEVTIPKEKMNDTIDLLITMVTDEIAEATGKDRKEILTDFLCSKTGKALYDENTKLWCNGPAYIAELYREELKKSGYQI' A
#
# COMPACT_ATOMS: atom_id res chain seq x y z
N MET A 1 -13.24 -10.19 -25.71
CA MET A 1 -13.40 -8.96 -24.97
C MET A 1 -12.11 -8.20 -24.96
N ALA A 2 -12.19 -6.92 -25.18
CA ALA A 2 -10.99 -6.11 -25.16
C ALA A 2 -10.39 -6.07 -23.76
N GLU A 3 -9.11 -6.24 -23.70
CA GLU A 3 -8.39 -6.13 -22.45
C GLU A 3 -8.37 -4.68 -22.02
N VAL A 4 -8.74 -4.43 -20.77
CA VAL A 4 -8.68 -3.08 -20.27
C VAL A 4 -7.24 -2.82 -19.85
N THR A 5 -6.55 -2.06 -20.66
CA THR A 5 -5.18 -1.66 -20.34
C THR A 5 -5.23 -0.30 -19.65
N ILE A 6 -4.81 -0.28 -18.39
CA ILE A 6 -4.74 0.96 -17.64
C ILE A 6 -3.40 1.61 -17.95
N PRO A 7 -3.38 2.86 -18.45
CA PRO A 7 -2.12 3.56 -18.69
C PRO A 7 -1.31 3.69 -17.40
N LYS A 8 0.00 3.69 -17.52
CA LYS A 8 0.89 3.82 -16.36
C LYS A 8 0.56 5.03 -15.50
N GLU A 9 0.17 6.13 -16.13
CA GLU A 9 -0.20 7.35 -15.42
C GLU A 9 -1.38 7.11 -14.48
N LYS A 10 -2.41 6.42 -14.97
CA LYS A 10 -3.58 6.11 -14.15
C LYS A 10 -3.26 5.08 -13.09
N MET A 11 -2.38 4.14 -13.40
CA MET A 11 -1.93 3.17 -12.41
C MET A 11 -1.21 3.88 -11.27
N ASN A 12 -0.33 4.83 -11.57
CA ASN A 12 0.38 5.59 -10.55
C ASN A 12 -0.58 6.41 -9.70
N ASP A 13 -1.58 7.04 -10.33
CA ASP A 13 -2.60 7.80 -9.60
C ASP A 13 -3.38 6.89 -8.64
N THR A 14 -3.73 5.70 -9.10
CA THR A 14 -4.44 4.72 -8.29
C THR A 14 -3.57 4.27 -7.12
N ILE A 15 -2.31 3.99 -7.37
CA ILE A 15 -1.36 3.59 -6.34
C ILE A 15 -1.19 4.69 -5.30
N ASP A 16 -1.05 5.94 -5.74
CA ASP A 16 -0.93 7.07 -4.83
C ASP A 16 -2.15 7.20 -3.92
N LEU A 17 -3.33 7.04 -4.49
CA LEU A 17 -4.56 7.07 -3.72
C LEU A 17 -4.60 5.93 -2.70
N LEU A 18 -4.24 4.73 -3.13
CA LEU A 18 -4.21 3.57 -2.24
C LEU A 18 -3.22 3.77 -1.09
N ILE A 19 -2.05 4.31 -1.39
CA ILE A 19 -1.03 4.60 -0.38
C ILE A 19 -1.57 5.60 0.64
N THR A 20 -2.25 6.64 0.17
CA THR A 20 -2.86 7.62 1.05
C THR A 20 -3.89 6.97 1.98
N MET A 21 -4.76 6.15 1.43
CA MET A 21 -5.79 5.47 2.20
C MET A 21 -5.20 4.50 3.22
N VAL A 22 -4.19 3.73 2.81
CA VAL A 22 -3.52 2.78 3.70
C VAL A 22 -2.79 3.52 4.81
N THR A 23 -2.09 4.59 4.46
CA THR A 23 -1.37 5.41 5.42
C THR A 23 -2.32 6.01 6.46
N ASP A 24 -3.46 6.53 6.00
CA ASP A 24 -4.48 7.10 6.89
C ASP A 24 -5.01 6.04 7.86
N GLU A 25 -5.32 4.87 7.34
CA GLU A 25 -5.87 3.78 8.15
C GLU A 25 -4.89 3.34 9.25
N ILE A 26 -3.63 3.19 8.89
CA ILE A 26 -2.61 2.78 9.85
C ILE A 26 -2.29 3.88 10.84
N ALA A 27 -2.25 5.13 10.39
CA ALA A 27 -2.05 6.26 11.28
C ALA A 27 -3.15 6.35 12.33
N GLU A 28 -4.39 6.14 11.91
CA GLU A 28 -5.53 6.13 12.81
C GLU A 28 -5.45 5.00 13.82
N ALA A 29 -5.06 3.83 13.35
CA ALA A 29 -4.97 2.65 14.20
C ALA A 29 -3.82 2.71 15.21
N THR A 30 -2.71 3.34 14.84
CA THR A 30 -1.50 3.34 15.65
C THR A 30 -1.25 4.66 16.37
N GLY A 31 -1.87 5.74 15.92
CA GLY A 31 -1.61 7.08 16.45
C GLY A 31 -0.30 7.68 16.01
N LYS A 32 0.39 7.07 15.06
CA LYS A 32 1.67 7.56 14.56
C LYS A 32 1.48 8.63 13.50
N ASP A 33 2.55 9.40 13.27
CA ASP A 33 2.56 10.42 12.23
C ASP A 33 2.45 9.78 10.85
N ARG A 34 1.58 10.33 10.02
CA ARG A 34 1.35 9.82 8.67
C ARG A 34 2.62 9.83 7.82
N LYS A 35 3.48 10.83 8.01
CA LYS A 35 4.74 10.92 7.26
C LYS A 35 5.68 9.78 7.58
N GLU A 36 5.76 9.39 8.84
CA GLU A 36 6.58 8.25 9.24
C GLU A 36 6.05 6.97 8.63
N ILE A 37 4.73 6.78 8.71
CA ILE A 37 4.09 5.60 8.16
C ILE A 37 4.28 5.53 6.66
N LEU A 38 4.14 6.67 5.98
CA LEU A 38 4.34 6.73 4.54
C LEU A 38 5.75 6.31 4.15
N THR A 39 6.75 6.85 4.85
CA THR A 39 8.15 6.51 4.58
C THR A 39 8.40 5.03 4.80
N ASP A 40 7.93 4.50 5.92
CA ASP A 40 8.10 3.09 6.25
C ASP A 40 7.39 2.19 5.23
N PHE A 41 6.19 2.59 4.84
CA PHE A 41 5.41 1.82 3.87
C PHE A 41 6.12 1.77 2.52
N LEU A 42 6.62 2.90 2.04
CA LEU A 42 7.32 2.95 0.75
C LEU A 42 8.59 2.12 0.75
N CYS A 43 9.23 1.97 1.90
CA CYS A 43 10.42 1.14 2.04
C CYS A 43 10.09 -0.33 2.28
N SER A 44 8.85 -0.65 2.57
CA SER A 44 8.44 -2.02 2.88
C SER A 44 8.31 -2.89 1.64
N LYS A 45 8.28 -4.20 1.84
CA LYS A 45 8.04 -5.13 0.76
C LYS A 45 6.65 -4.94 0.16
N THR A 46 5.66 -4.66 1.01
CA THR A 46 4.29 -4.40 0.56
C THR A 46 4.25 -3.16 -0.33
N GLY A 47 4.92 -2.09 0.06
CA GLY A 47 4.98 -0.89 -0.75
C GLY A 47 5.65 -1.11 -2.09
N LYS A 48 6.76 -1.83 -2.10
CA LYS A 48 7.46 -2.16 -3.34
C LYS A 48 6.63 -3.06 -4.24
N ALA A 49 5.95 -4.03 -3.66
CA ALA A 49 5.07 -4.92 -4.41
C ALA A 49 3.89 -4.16 -5.03
N LEU A 50 3.41 -3.13 -4.35
CA LEU A 50 2.31 -2.32 -4.85
C LEU A 50 2.68 -1.63 -6.18
N TYR A 51 3.94 -1.20 -6.32
CA TYR A 51 4.41 -0.58 -7.55
C TYR A 51 4.81 -1.58 -8.63
N ASP A 52 4.86 -2.87 -8.29
CA ASP A 52 5.20 -3.91 -9.25
C ASP A 52 3.95 -4.34 -10.01
N GLU A 53 3.97 -4.10 -11.32
CA GLU A 53 2.85 -4.45 -12.19
C GLU A 53 2.50 -5.93 -12.15
N ASN A 54 3.49 -6.78 -11.94
CA ASN A 54 3.30 -8.22 -11.96
C ASN A 54 2.52 -8.74 -10.77
N THR A 55 2.56 -8.05 -9.63
CA THR A 55 1.82 -8.47 -8.44
C THR A 55 0.36 -8.11 -8.50
N LYS A 56 0.01 -7.10 -9.29
CA LYS A 56 -1.35 -6.58 -9.42
C LYS A 56 -1.99 -6.20 -8.08
N LEU A 57 -1.17 -5.90 -7.09
CA LEU A 57 -1.67 -5.49 -5.78
C LEU A 57 -2.49 -4.21 -5.86
N TRP A 58 -2.14 -3.33 -6.78
CA TRP A 58 -2.86 -2.08 -6.97
C TRP A 58 -4.31 -2.28 -7.41
N CYS A 59 -4.67 -3.50 -7.83
CA CYS A 59 -6.05 -3.84 -8.18
C CYS A 59 -6.90 -4.18 -6.97
N ASN A 60 -6.28 -4.37 -5.81
CA ASN A 60 -6.99 -4.70 -4.58
C ASN A 60 -7.32 -3.42 -3.81
N GLY A 61 -8.29 -3.52 -2.90
CA GLY A 61 -8.67 -2.37 -2.11
C GLY A 61 -7.65 -2.02 -1.03
N PRO A 62 -7.76 -0.80 -0.46
CA PRO A 62 -6.82 -0.36 0.56
C PRO A 62 -6.82 -1.23 1.82
N ALA A 63 -7.97 -1.79 2.19
CA ALA A 63 -8.06 -2.65 3.36
C ALA A 63 -7.17 -3.89 3.22
N TYR A 64 -7.16 -4.49 2.04
CA TYR A 64 -6.33 -5.66 1.78
C TYR A 64 -4.85 -5.31 1.86
N ILE A 65 -4.48 -4.20 1.26
CA ILE A 65 -3.08 -3.75 1.26
C ILE A 65 -2.63 -3.40 2.67
N ALA A 66 -3.48 -2.74 3.45
CA ALA A 66 -3.18 -2.41 4.84
C ALA A 66 -2.96 -3.67 5.66
N GLU A 67 -3.77 -4.70 5.43
CA GLU A 67 -3.62 -5.97 6.13
C GLU A 67 -2.31 -6.66 5.78
N LEU A 68 -1.94 -6.66 4.50
CA LEU A 68 -0.65 -7.20 4.09
C LEU A 68 0.51 -6.49 4.76
N TYR A 69 0.43 -5.17 4.84
CA TYR A 69 1.47 -4.38 5.49
C TYR A 69 1.57 -4.69 6.98
N ARG A 70 0.43 -4.81 7.66
CA ARG A 70 0.41 -5.17 9.08
C ARG A 70 1.04 -6.52 9.32
N GLU A 71 0.76 -7.50 8.47
CA GLU A 71 1.36 -8.81 8.57
C GLU A 71 2.87 -8.76 8.35
N GLU A 72 3.31 -7.96 7.41
CA GLU A 72 4.73 -7.78 7.18
C GLU A 72 5.40 -7.20 8.42
N LEU A 73 4.80 -6.21 9.04
CA LEU A 73 5.34 -5.60 10.25
C LEU A 73 5.43 -6.62 11.40
N LYS A 74 4.42 -7.45 11.56
CA LYS A 74 4.44 -8.51 12.58
C LYS A 74 5.59 -9.47 12.36
N LYS A 75 5.82 -9.88 11.13
CA LYS A 75 6.90 -10.79 10.79
C LYS A 75 8.26 -10.17 11.03
N SER A 76 8.36 -8.86 10.91
CA SER A 76 9.60 -8.12 11.15
C SER A 76 9.83 -7.78 12.62
N GLY A 77 8.90 -8.16 13.49
CA GLY A 77 9.00 -7.89 14.92
C GLY A 77 8.43 -6.55 15.35
N TYR A 78 7.80 -5.83 14.45
CA TYR A 78 7.12 -4.59 14.81
C TYR A 78 5.79 -4.88 15.47
N GLN A 79 5.40 -4.01 16.38
CA GLN A 79 4.09 -4.06 17.00
C GLN A 79 3.31 -2.84 16.57
N ILE A 80 2.10 -3.09 16.12
CA ILE A 80 1.18 -2.02 15.76
C ILE A 80 0.08 -1.95 16.81
#